data_f32ea7fbbd363142ee0bb93e90757049
#
_entry.id   f32ea7fbbd363142ee0bb93e90757049
#
_cell.length_a   1.000
_cell.length_b   1.000
_cell.length_c   1.000
_cell.angle_alpha   90.00
_cell.angle_beta   90.00
_cell.angle_gamma   90.00
#
_symmetry.space_group_name_H-M   'P 1'
#
loop_
_entity.id
_entity.type
_entity.pdbx_description
1 polymer ?
#
loop_
_entity_poly.entity_id
_entity_poly.type
_entity_poly.pdbx_seq_one_letter_code
_entity_poly.pdbx_strand_id
1 'polypeptide(L)'
;MPKDYVATEFLFFKDCMNGICEVASQYDYDIIISIVDGEDVSQIQRLDANRKVDGMIVSRAVVSSKVQKYLKQCKEPFVLIGPSHGPEVAFVDNKNQEAGKELTSIMLMKGFKNLALLGGNQSYDVTGSRYQGFLEAHKEMRVPVNENLIFMDADNQVAVSDAVKRLLEEGADGIVCMDDVICSMCLSSLREKKIQIPSEIKVASMYDSKNLEYNNPPITSIRFDTVRLGKMAWVKLLKILGENPQEDTRPLNYQVVLRESTQ
;
A
#
# COMPACT_ATOMS: atom_id res chain seq x y z
N MET A 1 4.85 -10.12 -9.17
CA MET A 1 5.27 -8.81 -8.61
C MET A 1 5.32 -7.80 -9.73
N PRO A 2 4.71 -6.61 -9.64
CA PRO A 2 4.77 -5.58 -10.67
C PRO A 2 6.19 -5.07 -10.91
N LYS A 3 6.54 -4.75 -12.16
CA LYS A 3 7.88 -4.31 -12.57
C LYS A 3 8.30 -2.99 -11.95
N ASP A 4 7.35 -2.07 -11.78
CA ASP A 4 7.59 -0.73 -11.20
C ASP A 4 8.15 -0.80 -9.77
N TYR A 5 7.98 -1.94 -9.09
CA TYR A 5 8.45 -2.20 -7.74
C TYR A 5 9.83 -2.79 -7.62
N VAL A 6 10.38 -3.32 -8.73
CA VAL A 6 11.76 -3.80 -8.77
C VAL A 6 12.75 -2.63 -8.81
N ALA A 7 12.31 -1.51 -9.40
CA ALA A 7 13.13 -0.33 -9.56
C ALA A 7 13.21 0.57 -8.31
N THR A 8 12.29 0.38 -7.35
CA THR A 8 12.23 1.14 -6.12
C THR A 8 12.37 0.21 -4.93
N GLU A 9 13.10 0.63 -3.90
CA GLU A 9 13.32 -0.12 -2.65
C GLU A 9 12.03 -0.24 -1.83
N PHE A 10 10.99 -0.89 -2.39
CA PHE A 10 9.74 -1.08 -1.67
C PHE A 10 9.91 -2.09 -0.54
N LEU A 11 10.10 -1.59 0.65
CA LEU A 11 10.18 -2.36 1.91
C LEU A 11 8.97 -3.28 2.09
N PHE A 12 7.79 -2.86 1.64
CA PHE A 12 6.59 -3.69 1.67
C PHE A 12 6.80 -5.07 1.06
N PHE A 13 7.33 -5.14 -0.18
CA PHE A 13 7.54 -6.43 -0.85
C PHE A 13 8.65 -7.23 -0.21
N LYS A 14 9.73 -6.58 0.21
CA LYS A 14 10.83 -7.24 0.90
C LYS A 14 10.35 -7.92 2.18
N ASP A 15 9.62 -7.20 3.01
CA ASP A 15 9.11 -7.73 4.29
C ASP A 15 8.05 -8.81 4.07
N CYS A 16 7.16 -8.60 3.11
CA CYS A 16 6.18 -9.62 2.72
C CYS A 16 6.85 -10.90 2.21
N MET A 17 7.86 -10.78 1.34
CA MET A 17 8.65 -11.91 0.85
C MET A 17 9.39 -12.63 1.97
N ASN A 18 9.96 -11.90 2.93
CA ASN A 18 10.58 -12.51 4.10
C ASN A 18 9.59 -13.43 4.85
N GLY A 19 8.37 -12.93 5.06
CA GLY A 19 7.30 -13.72 5.69
C GLY A 19 6.91 -14.97 4.88
N ILE A 20 6.81 -14.84 3.57
CA ILE A 20 6.53 -15.95 2.65
C ILE A 20 7.66 -16.99 2.74
N CYS A 21 8.93 -16.57 2.59
CA CYS A 21 10.10 -17.45 2.62
C CYS A 21 10.22 -18.22 3.94
N GLU A 22 9.96 -17.55 5.07
CA GLU A 22 10.04 -18.15 6.40
C GLU A 22 9.07 -19.33 6.57
N VAL A 23 7.86 -19.23 6.04
CA VAL A 23 6.89 -20.32 6.12
C VAL A 23 7.15 -21.37 5.04
N ALA A 24 7.46 -20.97 3.80
CA ALA A 24 7.74 -21.91 2.71
C ALA A 24 8.82 -22.92 3.06
N SER A 25 9.92 -22.45 3.64
CA SER A 25 11.06 -23.31 4.03
C SER A 25 10.70 -24.33 5.12
N GLN A 26 9.67 -24.10 5.92
CA GLN A 26 9.20 -25.05 6.94
C GLN A 26 8.41 -26.23 6.34
N TYR A 27 7.95 -26.09 5.11
CA TYR A 27 7.14 -27.07 4.38
C TYR A 27 7.82 -27.58 3.12
N ASP A 28 9.14 -27.42 3.00
CA ASP A 28 9.95 -27.87 1.86
C ASP A 28 9.50 -27.34 0.48
N TYR A 29 8.98 -26.10 0.45
CA TYR A 29 8.64 -25.43 -0.80
C TYR A 29 9.71 -24.43 -1.23
N ASP A 30 10.01 -24.45 -2.51
CA ASP A 30 10.81 -23.42 -3.18
C ASP A 30 9.94 -22.27 -3.67
N ILE A 31 10.54 -21.07 -3.78
CA ILE A 31 9.85 -19.87 -4.24
C ILE A 31 10.43 -19.41 -5.57
N ILE A 32 9.57 -19.30 -6.58
CA ILE A 32 9.89 -18.69 -7.86
C ILE A 32 9.30 -17.28 -7.91
N ILE A 33 10.15 -16.27 -8.00
CA ILE A 33 9.72 -14.89 -8.15
C ILE A 33 9.52 -14.59 -9.63
N SER A 34 8.29 -14.22 -10.01
CA SER A 34 7.97 -13.78 -11.36
C SER A 34 7.57 -12.31 -11.35
N ILE A 35 8.19 -11.53 -12.24
CA ILE A 35 7.91 -10.11 -12.42
C ILE A 35 6.94 -9.96 -13.58
N VAL A 36 5.84 -9.24 -13.34
CA VAL A 36 4.79 -8.98 -14.33
C VAL A 36 4.83 -7.50 -14.69
N ASP A 37 4.91 -7.20 -15.99
CA ASP A 37 4.91 -5.83 -16.51
C ASP A 37 3.47 -5.46 -16.95
N GLY A 38 2.86 -4.58 -16.20
CA GLY A 38 1.49 -4.13 -16.46
C GLY A 38 0.49 -5.29 -16.55
N GLU A 39 -0.16 -5.44 -17.70
CA GLU A 39 -1.14 -6.51 -17.97
C GLU A 39 -0.58 -7.73 -18.72
N ASP A 40 0.77 -7.85 -18.83
CA ASP A 40 1.40 -9.00 -19.49
C ASP A 40 1.29 -10.26 -18.63
N VAL A 41 0.48 -11.20 -19.06
CA VAL A 41 0.27 -12.51 -18.41
C VAL A 41 1.25 -13.58 -18.85
N SER A 42 2.15 -13.30 -19.79
CA SER A 42 3.03 -14.31 -20.42
C SER A 42 3.85 -15.11 -19.41
N GLN A 43 4.37 -14.47 -18.38
CA GLN A 43 5.15 -15.15 -17.34
C GLN A 43 4.30 -16.08 -16.48
N ILE A 44 3.08 -15.65 -16.14
CA ILE A 44 2.14 -16.48 -15.37
C ILE A 44 1.71 -17.68 -16.24
N GLN A 45 1.37 -17.44 -17.51
CA GLN A 45 1.03 -18.50 -18.48
C GLN A 45 2.14 -19.53 -18.63
N ARG A 46 3.40 -19.08 -18.71
CA ARG A 46 4.56 -19.94 -18.81
C ARG A 46 4.74 -20.85 -17.58
N LEU A 47 4.48 -20.34 -16.39
CA LEU A 47 4.58 -21.12 -15.15
C LEU A 47 3.45 -22.15 -15.07
N ASP A 48 2.21 -21.72 -15.32
CA ASP A 48 1.01 -22.57 -15.31
C ASP A 48 1.06 -23.66 -16.39
N ALA A 49 1.28 -23.29 -17.66
CA ALA A 49 1.31 -24.23 -18.79
C ALA A 49 2.41 -25.30 -18.66
N ASN A 50 3.54 -24.97 -18.05
CA ASN A 50 4.64 -25.92 -17.85
C ASN A 50 4.60 -26.62 -16.48
N ARG A 51 3.55 -26.43 -15.68
CA ARG A 51 3.38 -27.02 -14.34
C ARG A 51 4.62 -26.85 -13.47
N LYS A 52 5.16 -25.62 -13.43
CA LYS A 52 6.38 -25.30 -12.72
C LYS A 52 6.15 -24.88 -11.27
N VAL A 53 4.89 -24.68 -10.90
CA VAL A 53 4.47 -24.24 -9.58
C VAL A 53 3.22 -25.01 -9.17
N ASP A 54 3.07 -25.26 -7.89
CA ASP A 54 1.89 -25.92 -7.30
C ASP A 54 0.80 -24.90 -6.96
N GLY A 55 1.17 -23.62 -6.87
CA GLY A 55 0.26 -22.50 -6.59
C GLY A 55 0.95 -21.15 -6.71
N MET A 56 0.18 -20.08 -6.58
CA MET A 56 0.68 -18.72 -6.79
C MET A 56 0.24 -17.78 -5.68
N ILE A 57 1.13 -16.87 -5.28
CA ILE A 57 0.79 -15.69 -4.48
C ILE A 57 0.94 -14.47 -5.39
N VAL A 58 -0.15 -13.74 -5.59
CA VAL A 58 -0.19 -12.56 -6.44
C VAL A 58 -0.23 -11.34 -5.55
N SER A 59 0.84 -10.57 -5.56
CA SER A 59 0.93 -9.32 -4.82
C SER A 59 0.45 -8.17 -5.69
N ARG A 60 -0.37 -7.30 -5.11
CA ARG A 60 -0.95 -6.10 -5.71
C ARG A 60 -1.94 -6.40 -6.86
N ALA A 61 -3.16 -6.55 -6.49
CA ALA A 61 -4.26 -6.66 -7.42
C ALA A 61 -4.46 -5.33 -8.17
N VAL A 62 -4.66 -5.43 -9.48
CA VAL A 62 -5.07 -4.31 -10.33
C VAL A 62 -6.54 -4.51 -10.68
N VAL A 63 -7.36 -3.49 -10.45
CA VAL A 63 -8.79 -3.51 -10.83
C VAL A 63 -8.91 -3.85 -12.31
N SER A 64 -9.70 -4.85 -12.66
CA SER A 64 -9.98 -5.25 -14.04
C SER A 64 -8.80 -5.69 -14.93
N SER A 65 -7.69 -6.15 -14.36
CA SER A 65 -6.53 -6.57 -15.15
C SER A 65 -6.76 -7.86 -15.94
N LYS A 66 -6.02 -8.01 -17.05
CA LYS A 66 -5.93 -9.29 -17.77
C LYS A 66 -5.38 -10.40 -16.88
N VAL A 67 -4.51 -10.02 -15.93
CA VAL A 67 -3.95 -10.92 -14.92
C VAL A 67 -5.06 -11.55 -14.08
N GLN A 68 -6.00 -10.76 -13.54
CA GLN A 68 -7.13 -11.31 -12.77
C GLN A 68 -8.03 -12.23 -13.61
N LYS A 69 -8.29 -11.84 -14.88
CA LYS A 69 -9.07 -12.69 -15.79
C LYS A 69 -8.39 -14.03 -16.04
N TYR A 70 -7.08 -14.01 -16.24
CA TYR A 70 -6.30 -15.21 -16.44
C TYR A 70 -6.28 -16.09 -15.19
N LEU A 71 -6.01 -15.52 -14.01
CA LEU A 71 -5.97 -16.25 -12.74
C LEU A 71 -7.27 -17.01 -12.45
N LYS A 72 -8.44 -16.44 -12.79
CA LYS A 72 -9.73 -17.14 -12.66
C LYS A 72 -9.87 -18.37 -13.58
N GLN A 73 -9.04 -18.48 -14.60
CA GLN A 73 -9.02 -19.60 -15.57
C GLN A 73 -7.83 -20.55 -15.33
N CYS A 74 -6.88 -20.14 -14.48
CA CYS A 74 -5.74 -20.97 -14.09
C CYS A 74 -6.22 -22.24 -13.38
N LYS A 75 -5.49 -23.34 -13.60
CA LYS A 75 -5.72 -24.61 -12.90
C LYS A 75 -5.09 -24.59 -11.51
N GLU A 76 -3.95 -23.92 -11.39
CA GLU A 76 -3.21 -23.84 -10.15
C GLU A 76 -3.87 -22.83 -9.19
N PRO A 77 -3.98 -23.16 -7.90
CA PRO A 77 -4.58 -22.29 -6.92
C PRO A 77 -3.77 -21.01 -6.71
N PHE A 78 -4.46 -19.95 -6.33
CA PHE A 78 -3.77 -18.69 -6.03
C PHE A 78 -4.37 -17.97 -4.83
N VAL A 79 -3.54 -17.15 -4.18
CA VAL A 79 -3.93 -16.24 -3.10
C VAL A 79 -3.54 -14.81 -3.51
N LEU A 80 -4.45 -13.86 -3.32
CA LEU A 80 -4.18 -12.44 -3.54
C LEU A 80 -3.67 -11.78 -2.25
N ILE A 81 -2.69 -10.89 -2.38
CA ILE A 81 -2.35 -9.91 -1.35
C ILE A 81 -2.98 -8.57 -1.78
N GLY A 82 -4.02 -8.17 -1.07
CA GLY A 82 -4.89 -7.04 -1.35
C GLY A 82 -6.37 -7.40 -1.19
N PRO A 83 -7.29 -6.45 -1.40
CA PRO A 83 -8.72 -6.69 -1.24
C PRO A 83 -9.25 -7.72 -2.25
N SER A 84 -10.30 -8.45 -1.84
CA SER A 84 -10.95 -9.44 -2.70
C SER A 84 -11.92 -8.78 -3.66
N HIS A 85 -11.93 -9.27 -4.91
CA HIS A 85 -12.89 -8.90 -5.93
C HIS A 85 -13.94 -10.01 -6.21
N GLY A 86 -14.26 -10.80 -5.21
CA GLY A 86 -15.31 -11.83 -5.31
C GLY A 86 -15.19 -12.89 -4.22
N PRO A 87 -16.30 -13.56 -3.89
CA PRO A 87 -16.38 -14.51 -2.77
C PRO A 87 -15.52 -15.76 -2.95
N GLU A 88 -15.12 -16.09 -4.21
CA GLU A 88 -14.38 -17.31 -4.54
C GLU A 88 -12.86 -17.12 -4.52
N VAL A 89 -12.37 -15.87 -4.34
CA VAL A 89 -10.94 -15.58 -4.39
C VAL A 89 -10.35 -15.57 -2.99
N ALA A 90 -9.38 -16.45 -2.74
CA ALA A 90 -8.61 -16.44 -1.51
C ALA A 90 -7.72 -15.19 -1.46
N PHE A 91 -7.79 -14.43 -0.37
CA PHE A 91 -7.02 -13.19 -0.21
C PHE A 91 -6.57 -12.94 1.22
N VAL A 92 -5.58 -12.09 1.37
CA VAL A 92 -5.17 -11.46 2.63
C VAL A 92 -4.97 -9.96 2.38
N ASP A 93 -5.39 -9.11 3.32
CA ASP A 93 -5.28 -7.65 3.18
C ASP A 93 -4.95 -6.96 4.50
N ASN A 94 -4.33 -5.78 4.41
CA ASN A 94 -3.84 -4.96 5.51
C ASN A 94 -4.89 -4.01 6.12
N LYS A 95 -6.16 -4.06 5.74
CA LYS A 95 -7.18 -3.10 6.17
C LYS A 95 -6.82 -1.65 5.81
N ASN A 96 -6.36 -1.45 4.57
CA ASN A 96 -5.87 -0.15 4.10
C ASN A 96 -6.92 0.97 4.22
N GLN A 97 -8.21 0.67 4.02
CA GLN A 97 -9.30 1.64 4.12
C GLN A 97 -9.50 2.11 5.57
N GLU A 98 -9.59 1.17 6.53
CA GLU A 98 -9.77 1.50 7.95
C GLU A 98 -8.57 2.28 8.49
N ALA A 99 -7.36 1.87 8.12
CA ALA A 99 -6.12 2.53 8.53
C ALA A 99 -6.00 3.95 7.96
N GLY A 100 -6.32 4.13 6.68
CA GLY A 100 -6.34 5.45 6.04
C GLY A 100 -7.39 6.38 6.65
N LYS A 101 -8.57 5.83 6.97
CA LYS A 101 -9.62 6.54 7.68
C LYS A 101 -9.17 7.00 9.07
N GLU A 102 -8.54 6.10 9.86
CA GLU A 102 -8.07 6.43 11.20
C GLU A 102 -7.02 7.54 11.18
N LEU A 103 -5.98 7.43 10.33
CA LEU A 103 -4.96 8.48 10.19
C LEU A 103 -5.58 9.82 9.82
N THR A 104 -6.47 9.82 8.82
CA THR A 104 -7.13 11.04 8.34
C THR A 104 -8.02 11.63 9.45
N SER A 105 -8.77 10.82 10.18
CA SER A 105 -9.59 11.26 11.31
C SER A 105 -8.73 11.92 12.40
N ILE A 106 -7.57 11.35 12.72
CA ILE A 106 -6.64 11.94 13.69
C ILE A 106 -6.17 13.33 13.22
N MET A 107 -5.84 13.47 11.92
CA MET A 107 -5.45 14.77 11.36
C MET A 107 -6.59 15.78 11.50
N LEU A 108 -7.81 15.40 11.09
CA LEU A 108 -8.98 16.29 11.19
C LEU A 108 -9.32 16.66 12.65
N MET A 109 -9.19 15.73 13.59
CA MET A 109 -9.38 16.00 15.03
C MET A 109 -8.35 16.98 15.59
N LYS A 110 -7.15 17.04 15.02
CA LYS A 110 -6.12 18.04 15.36
C LYS A 110 -6.44 19.43 14.80
N GLY A 111 -7.51 19.59 14.05
CA GLY A 111 -8.01 20.87 13.55
C GLY A 111 -7.62 21.22 12.12
N PHE A 112 -7.00 20.30 11.37
CA PHE A 112 -6.71 20.53 9.94
C PHE A 112 -8.02 20.64 9.16
N LYS A 113 -8.15 21.68 8.34
CA LYS A 113 -9.34 21.97 7.54
C LYS A 113 -9.10 21.85 6.05
N ASN A 114 -7.89 22.14 5.62
CA ASN A 114 -7.43 22.07 4.24
C ASN A 114 -6.41 20.95 4.06
N LEU A 115 -6.87 19.72 4.32
CA LEU A 115 -6.01 18.54 4.26
C LEU A 115 -5.87 18.09 2.80
N ALA A 116 -4.64 18.12 2.28
CA ALA A 116 -4.31 17.63 0.96
C ALA A 116 -4.03 16.13 0.96
N LEU A 117 -4.34 15.46 -0.16
CA LEU A 117 -4.03 14.06 -0.39
C LEU A 117 -3.13 13.92 -1.61
N LEU A 118 -1.98 13.28 -1.44
CA LEU A 118 -1.10 12.85 -2.53
C LEU A 118 -1.23 11.35 -2.71
N GLY A 119 -1.86 10.92 -3.79
CA GLY A 119 -2.19 9.54 -4.10
C GLY A 119 -1.37 8.99 -5.27
N GLY A 120 -1.13 7.69 -5.24
CA GLY A 120 -0.50 6.96 -6.33
C GLY A 120 -1.45 6.59 -7.45
N ASN A 121 -1.02 5.66 -8.29
CA ASN A 121 -1.76 5.20 -9.45
C ASN A 121 -3.14 4.63 -9.07
N GLN A 122 -4.19 5.20 -9.63
CA GLN A 122 -5.59 4.85 -9.36
C GLN A 122 -6.00 3.45 -9.84
N SER A 123 -5.22 2.84 -10.73
CA SER A 123 -5.49 1.47 -11.18
C SER A 123 -5.26 0.42 -10.08
N TYR A 124 -4.60 0.78 -8.99
CA TYR A 124 -4.32 -0.14 -7.90
C TYR A 124 -5.38 -0.11 -6.80
N ASP A 125 -5.84 -1.28 -6.38
CA ASP A 125 -6.86 -1.43 -5.34
C ASP A 125 -6.48 -0.79 -4.01
N VAL A 126 -5.20 -0.84 -3.64
CA VAL A 126 -4.70 -0.20 -2.43
C VAL A 126 -4.87 1.31 -2.46
N THR A 127 -4.67 1.94 -3.62
CA THR A 127 -4.90 3.37 -3.82
C THR A 127 -6.37 3.72 -3.62
N GLY A 128 -7.27 2.94 -4.24
CA GLY A 128 -8.71 3.09 -4.07
C GLY A 128 -9.15 2.92 -2.61
N SER A 129 -8.67 1.89 -1.92
CA SER A 129 -8.98 1.63 -0.51
C SER A 129 -8.54 2.78 0.41
N ARG A 130 -7.33 3.29 0.23
CA ARG A 130 -6.81 4.43 1.00
C ARG A 130 -7.58 5.72 0.72
N TYR A 131 -7.94 5.95 -0.54
CA TYR A 131 -8.78 7.08 -0.93
C TYR A 131 -10.16 7.02 -0.28
N GLN A 132 -10.81 5.86 -0.29
CA GLN A 132 -12.09 5.68 0.38
C GLN A 132 -11.99 5.93 1.88
N GLY A 133 -10.93 5.46 2.53
CA GLY A 133 -10.68 5.76 3.94
C GLY A 133 -10.54 7.26 4.21
N PHE A 134 -9.84 8.00 3.35
CA PHE A 134 -9.73 9.46 3.43
C PHE A 134 -11.10 10.14 3.33
N LEU A 135 -11.91 9.76 2.36
CA LEU A 135 -13.26 10.32 2.16
C LEU A 135 -14.21 10.00 3.32
N GLU A 136 -14.15 8.77 3.85
CA GLU A 136 -14.97 8.35 5.00
C GLU A 136 -14.64 9.15 6.26
N ALA A 137 -13.35 9.42 6.51
CA ALA A 137 -12.94 10.26 7.64
C ALA A 137 -13.52 11.66 7.55
N HIS A 138 -13.43 12.30 6.39
CA HIS A 138 -14.02 13.61 6.15
C HIS A 138 -15.54 13.62 6.36
N LYS A 139 -16.23 12.60 5.84
CA LYS A 139 -17.67 12.43 5.99
C LYS A 139 -18.10 12.28 7.46
N GLU A 140 -17.41 11.43 8.23
CA GLU A 140 -17.74 11.20 9.64
C GLU A 140 -17.43 12.42 10.51
N MET A 141 -16.31 13.08 10.23
CA MET A 141 -15.91 14.30 10.95
C MET A 141 -16.70 15.54 10.50
N ARG A 142 -17.52 15.42 9.47
CA ARG A 142 -18.30 16.52 8.87
C ARG A 142 -17.42 17.70 8.41
N VAL A 143 -16.22 17.41 7.96
CA VAL A 143 -15.30 18.37 7.34
C VAL A 143 -15.39 18.18 5.82
N PRO A 144 -15.74 19.19 5.03
CA PRO A 144 -15.83 19.05 3.58
C PRO A 144 -14.46 18.72 2.97
N VAL A 145 -14.46 17.87 1.95
CA VAL A 145 -13.27 17.62 1.15
C VAL A 145 -13.08 18.78 0.19
N ASN A 146 -11.86 19.33 0.11
CA ASN A 146 -11.49 20.27 -0.92
C ASN A 146 -10.90 19.50 -2.12
N GLU A 147 -11.68 19.35 -3.17
CA GLU A 147 -11.29 18.61 -4.38
C GLU A 147 -10.00 19.15 -5.05
N ASN A 148 -9.72 20.47 -4.89
CA ASN A 148 -8.49 21.09 -5.41
C ASN A 148 -7.23 20.62 -4.69
N LEU A 149 -7.37 19.96 -3.53
CA LEU A 149 -6.27 19.42 -2.73
C LEU A 149 -6.09 17.90 -2.90
N ILE A 150 -6.80 17.28 -3.84
CA ILE A 150 -6.69 15.84 -4.13
C ILE A 150 -5.85 15.65 -5.41
N PHE A 151 -4.67 15.06 -5.26
CA PHE A 151 -3.73 14.82 -6.35
C PHE A 151 -3.48 13.31 -6.47
N MET A 152 -4.18 12.68 -7.39
CA MET A 152 -4.00 11.26 -7.71
C MET A 152 -2.98 11.09 -8.84
N ASP A 153 -2.48 9.87 -9.02
CA ASP A 153 -1.44 9.54 -10.02
C ASP A 153 -0.13 10.35 -9.85
N ALA A 154 0.13 10.82 -8.62
CA ALA A 154 1.36 11.50 -8.23
C ALA A 154 2.45 10.44 -7.87
N ASP A 155 2.87 9.64 -8.84
CA ASP A 155 3.74 8.47 -8.66
C ASP A 155 5.21 8.71 -9.07
N ASN A 156 5.56 9.95 -9.42
CA ASN A 156 6.91 10.34 -9.77
C ASN A 156 7.26 11.75 -9.23
N GLN A 157 8.56 12.07 -9.18
CA GLN A 157 9.03 13.31 -8.57
C GLN A 157 8.47 14.58 -9.23
N VAL A 158 8.28 14.59 -10.55
CA VAL A 158 7.74 15.74 -11.27
C VAL A 158 6.28 15.99 -10.89
N ALA A 159 5.46 14.95 -10.96
CA ALA A 159 4.05 15.04 -10.60
C ALA A 159 3.84 15.46 -9.13
N VAL A 160 4.66 14.89 -8.22
CA VAL A 160 4.62 15.27 -6.79
C VAL A 160 5.07 16.73 -6.59
N SER A 161 6.13 17.19 -7.27
CA SER A 161 6.59 18.58 -7.15
C SER A 161 5.55 19.59 -7.65
N ASP A 162 4.85 19.28 -8.76
CA ASP A 162 3.78 20.11 -9.28
C ASP A 162 2.56 20.11 -8.33
N ALA A 163 2.21 18.95 -7.77
CA ALA A 163 1.17 18.85 -6.77
C ALA A 163 1.51 19.66 -5.51
N VAL A 164 2.75 19.53 -4.98
CA VAL A 164 3.21 20.31 -3.81
C VAL A 164 3.14 21.82 -4.07
N LYS A 165 3.49 22.29 -5.26
CA LYS A 165 3.34 23.69 -5.60
C LYS A 165 1.89 24.14 -5.50
N ARG A 166 0.97 23.39 -6.13
CA ARG A 166 -0.46 23.73 -6.16
C ARG A 166 -1.12 23.67 -4.79
N LEU A 167 -0.84 22.64 -3.98
CA LEU A 167 -1.42 22.53 -2.64
C LEU A 167 -0.99 23.67 -1.71
N LEU A 168 0.24 24.20 -1.87
CA LEU A 168 0.70 25.37 -1.12
C LEU A 168 -0.03 26.65 -1.58
N GLU A 169 -0.24 26.83 -2.89
CA GLU A 169 -1.00 27.95 -3.48
C GLU A 169 -2.48 27.92 -3.03
N GLU A 170 -3.07 26.72 -2.86
CA GLU A 170 -4.44 26.51 -2.38
C GLU A 170 -4.57 26.58 -0.84
N GLY A 171 -3.48 26.82 -0.12
CA GLY A 171 -3.46 26.98 1.33
C GLY A 171 -3.69 25.69 2.11
N ALA A 172 -3.14 24.59 1.67
CA ALA A 172 -3.15 23.34 2.45
C ALA A 172 -2.48 23.55 3.82
N ASP A 173 -3.11 23.05 4.88
CA ASP A 173 -2.58 23.08 6.25
C ASP A 173 -1.94 21.74 6.68
N GLY A 174 -2.21 20.68 5.91
CA GLY A 174 -1.62 19.37 6.09
C GLY A 174 -1.61 18.55 4.80
N ILE A 175 -0.70 17.60 4.72
CA ILE A 175 -0.57 16.68 3.59
C ILE A 175 -0.63 15.24 4.11
N VAL A 176 -1.49 14.43 3.52
CA VAL A 176 -1.50 12.99 3.68
C VAL A 176 -0.97 12.35 2.40
N CYS A 177 0.15 11.64 2.50
CA CYS A 177 0.71 10.87 1.40
C CYS A 177 0.23 9.42 1.48
N MET A 178 -0.19 8.83 0.37
CA MET A 178 -0.74 7.47 0.38
C MET A 178 0.31 6.39 0.65
N ASP A 179 1.60 6.66 0.39
CA ASP A 179 2.69 5.75 0.77
C ASP A 179 3.98 6.50 1.10
N ASP A 180 5.00 5.77 1.53
CA ASP A 180 6.28 6.31 1.98
C ASP A 180 7.14 6.83 0.81
N VAL A 181 7.00 6.30 -0.39
CA VAL A 181 7.72 6.74 -1.59
C VAL A 181 7.19 8.11 -2.02
N ILE A 182 5.86 8.25 -2.14
CA ILE A 182 5.21 9.53 -2.42
C ILE A 182 5.55 10.54 -1.33
N CYS A 183 5.53 10.11 -0.05
CA CYS A 183 5.90 10.96 1.07
C CYS A 183 7.35 11.45 0.96
N SER A 184 8.29 10.57 0.63
CA SER A 184 9.70 10.93 0.46
C SER A 184 9.90 11.96 -0.67
N MET A 185 9.19 11.80 -1.78
CA MET A 185 9.20 12.77 -2.89
C MET A 185 8.58 14.11 -2.47
N CYS A 186 7.49 14.09 -1.70
CA CYS A 186 6.86 15.28 -1.12
C CYS A 186 7.81 16.02 -0.19
N LEU A 187 8.48 15.31 0.72
CA LEU A 187 9.47 15.88 1.64
C LEU A 187 10.65 16.52 0.89
N SER A 188 11.11 15.90 -0.21
CA SER A 188 12.14 16.50 -1.08
C SER A 188 11.66 17.83 -1.67
N SER A 189 10.45 17.85 -2.21
CA SER A 189 9.86 19.06 -2.83
C SER A 189 9.63 20.18 -1.81
N LEU A 190 9.16 19.85 -0.59
CA LEU A 190 9.00 20.83 0.49
C LEU A 190 10.35 21.40 0.93
N ARG A 191 11.39 20.57 1.04
CA ARG A 191 12.75 20.98 1.38
C ARG A 191 13.36 21.92 0.34
N GLU A 192 13.19 21.64 -0.94
CA GLU A 192 13.64 22.50 -2.04
C GLU A 192 12.98 23.89 -1.97
N LYS A 193 11.71 23.93 -1.56
CA LYS A 193 10.95 25.17 -1.36
C LYS A 193 11.20 25.84 0.00
N LYS A 194 12.04 25.22 0.85
CA LYS A 194 12.39 25.68 2.22
C LYS A 194 11.19 25.76 3.17
N ILE A 195 10.14 24.99 2.91
CA ILE A 195 8.95 24.92 3.76
C ILE A 195 9.26 24.08 5.00
N GLN A 196 8.95 24.61 6.17
CA GLN A 196 9.26 23.98 7.45
C GLN A 196 8.14 23.04 7.91
N ILE A 197 8.52 21.82 8.30
CA ILE A 197 7.64 20.82 8.91
C ILE A 197 8.00 20.74 10.40
N PRO A 198 7.05 20.81 11.32
CA PRO A 198 5.59 20.94 11.15
C PRO A 198 5.08 22.39 11.19
N SER A 199 5.94 23.42 11.31
CA SER A 199 5.52 24.78 11.62
C SER A 199 4.72 25.47 10.51
N GLU A 200 5.03 25.21 9.24
CA GLU A 200 4.31 25.79 8.09
C GLU A 200 3.31 24.80 7.48
N ILE A 201 3.67 23.54 7.40
CA ILE A 201 2.77 22.47 6.91
C ILE A 201 3.05 21.18 7.68
N LYS A 202 2.02 20.39 7.92
CA LYS A 202 2.15 19.09 8.54
C LYS A 202 2.07 17.97 7.52
N VAL A 203 2.81 16.89 7.75
CA VAL A 203 2.89 15.77 6.80
C VAL A 203 2.66 14.45 7.51
N ALA A 204 1.83 13.60 6.92
CA ALA A 204 1.61 12.23 7.37
C ALA A 204 1.65 11.25 6.19
N SER A 205 1.94 9.97 6.45
CA SER A 205 2.00 8.91 5.45
C SER A 205 1.10 7.74 5.82
N MET A 206 0.37 7.21 4.85
CA MET A 206 -0.44 5.98 5.03
C MET A 206 0.40 4.69 4.96
N TYR A 207 1.73 4.79 4.92
CA TYR A 207 2.65 3.67 5.06
C TYR A 207 3.93 4.13 5.76
N ASP A 208 4.42 3.34 6.72
CA ASP A 208 5.64 3.63 7.48
C ASP A 208 6.87 3.00 6.83
N SER A 209 8.01 3.69 6.93
CA SER A 209 9.33 3.16 6.56
C SER A 209 10.43 3.74 7.43
N LYS A 210 11.60 3.11 7.41
CA LYS A 210 12.77 3.62 8.14
C LYS A 210 13.18 5.02 7.67
N ASN A 211 13.00 5.33 6.39
CA ASN A 211 13.28 6.66 5.86
C ASN A 211 12.38 7.72 6.51
N LEU A 212 11.11 7.41 6.75
CA LEU A 212 10.16 8.31 7.40
C LEU A 212 10.39 8.38 8.92
N GLU A 213 10.76 7.26 9.56
CA GLU A 213 11.08 7.20 10.98
C GLU A 213 12.30 8.05 11.32
N TYR A 214 13.35 8.01 10.48
CA TYR A 214 14.61 8.73 10.69
C TYR A 214 14.68 10.08 9.97
N ASN A 215 13.60 10.51 9.32
CA ASN A 215 13.52 11.87 8.75
C ASN A 215 13.59 12.92 9.85
N ASN A 216 13.93 14.15 9.51
CA ASN A 216 13.93 15.28 10.42
C ASN A 216 12.98 16.39 9.92
N PRO A 217 11.81 16.61 10.61
CA PRO A 217 11.29 15.82 11.73
C PRO A 217 10.82 14.42 11.32
N PRO A 218 10.72 13.44 12.24
CA PRO A 218 10.15 12.13 11.99
C PRO A 218 8.68 12.22 11.57
N ILE A 219 8.27 11.40 10.61
CA ILE A 219 6.96 11.50 9.96
C ILE A 219 5.93 10.59 10.62
N THR A 220 4.79 11.15 10.99
CA THR A 220 3.59 10.40 11.41
C THR A 220 3.15 9.46 10.30
N SER A 221 2.95 8.17 10.60
CA SER A 221 2.68 7.19 9.57
C SER A 221 1.92 5.96 10.09
N ILE A 222 1.38 5.16 9.16
CA ILE A 222 0.71 3.89 9.46
C ILE A 222 1.71 2.76 9.31
N ARG A 223 1.92 2.01 10.39
CA ARG A 223 2.75 0.79 10.40
C ARG A 223 1.89 -0.44 10.27
N PHE A 224 2.20 -1.29 9.28
CA PHE A 224 1.59 -2.59 9.06
C PHE A 224 2.58 -3.72 9.39
N ASP A 225 2.07 -4.87 9.80
CA ASP A 225 2.86 -6.10 9.95
C ASP A 225 2.93 -6.85 8.62
N THR A 226 3.77 -6.35 7.72
CA THR A 226 3.91 -6.89 6.36
C THR A 226 4.59 -8.25 6.29
N VAL A 227 5.48 -8.56 7.23
CA VAL A 227 6.05 -9.91 7.37
C VAL A 227 4.95 -10.91 7.66
N ARG A 228 4.07 -10.58 8.60
CA ARG A 228 2.96 -11.45 8.97
C ARG A 228 1.92 -11.57 7.84
N LEU A 229 1.68 -10.51 7.09
CA LEU A 229 0.84 -10.55 5.89
C LEU A 229 1.35 -11.61 4.90
N GLY A 230 2.66 -11.64 4.65
CA GLY A 230 3.30 -12.64 3.81
C GLY A 230 3.13 -14.07 4.36
N LYS A 231 3.35 -14.27 5.67
CA LYS A 231 3.12 -15.56 6.34
C LYS A 231 1.68 -16.03 6.16
N MET A 232 0.71 -15.15 6.37
CA MET A 232 -0.72 -15.49 6.22
C MET A 232 -1.10 -15.82 4.78
N ALA A 233 -0.52 -15.13 3.78
CA ALA A 233 -0.74 -15.46 2.39
C ALA A 233 -0.25 -16.87 2.06
N TRP A 234 0.94 -17.24 2.54
CA TRP A 234 1.50 -18.57 2.34
C TRP A 234 0.71 -19.66 3.07
N VAL A 235 0.38 -19.46 4.35
CA VAL A 235 -0.45 -20.38 5.13
C VAL A 235 -1.79 -20.62 4.43
N LYS A 236 -2.40 -19.58 3.87
CA LYS A 236 -3.64 -19.70 3.12
C LYS A 236 -3.48 -20.53 1.84
N LEU A 237 -2.37 -20.35 1.13
CA LEU A 237 -2.04 -21.15 -0.05
C LEU A 237 -1.81 -22.61 0.31
N LEU A 238 -1.03 -22.91 1.35
CA LEU A 238 -0.78 -24.27 1.85
C LEU A 238 -2.07 -25.02 2.14
N LYS A 239 -3.04 -24.35 2.78
CA LYS A 239 -4.35 -24.97 3.03
C LYS A 239 -5.10 -25.36 1.75
N ILE A 240 -5.03 -24.50 0.74
CA ILE A 240 -5.65 -24.82 -0.58
C ILE A 240 -4.93 -25.97 -1.24
N LEU A 241 -3.62 -26.12 -1.03
CA LEU A 241 -2.81 -27.23 -1.52
C LEU A 241 -3.05 -28.55 -0.74
N GLY A 242 -3.84 -28.51 0.34
CA GLY A 242 -4.17 -29.70 1.14
C GLY A 242 -3.25 -29.94 2.33
N GLU A 243 -2.34 -29.00 2.59
CA GLU A 243 -1.50 -29.03 3.79
C GLU A 243 -2.27 -28.60 5.04
N ASN A 244 -1.77 -28.95 6.22
CA ASN A 244 -2.34 -28.53 7.51
C ASN A 244 -1.36 -27.63 8.28
N PRO A 245 -1.11 -26.40 7.82
CA PRO A 245 -0.18 -25.49 8.46
C PRO A 245 -0.71 -25.00 9.80
N GLN A 246 0.21 -24.76 10.75
CA GLN A 246 -0.11 -24.08 12.00
C GLN A 246 -0.55 -22.63 11.71
N GLU A 247 -1.75 -22.26 12.13
CA GLU A 247 -2.28 -20.91 11.92
C GLU A 247 -1.94 -19.97 13.07
N ASP A 248 -1.52 -18.78 12.71
CA ASP A 248 -1.61 -17.63 13.59
C ASP A 248 -2.99 -16.97 13.40
N THR A 249 -3.90 -17.23 14.33
CA THR A 249 -5.30 -16.77 14.29
C THR A 249 -5.47 -15.30 14.68
N ARG A 250 -4.41 -14.63 15.14
CA ARG A 250 -4.50 -13.20 15.49
C ARG A 250 -4.84 -12.37 14.26
N PRO A 251 -5.72 -11.37 14.35
CA PRO A 251 -6.04 -10.51 13.22
C PRO A 251 -4.80 -9.73 12.76
N LEU A 252 -4.70 -9.45 11.45
CA LEU A 252 -3.77 -8.45 10.96
C LEU A 252 -4.20 -7.09 11.50
N ASN A 253 -3.30 -6.42 12.18
CA ASN A 253 -3.52 -5.09 12.72
C ASN A 253 -2.52 -4.10 12.12
N TYR A 254 -2.87 -2.85 12.20
CA TYR A 254 -2.02 -1.71 11.90
C TYR A 254 -1.87 -0.83 13.14
N GLN A 255 -0.94 0.07 13.12
CA GLN A 255 -0.75 1.08 14.16
C GLN A 255 -0.51 2.44 13.52
N VAL A 256 -1.25 3.45 13.94
CA VAL A 256 -0.91 4.85 13.62
C VAL A 256 0.18 5.29 14.59
N VAL A 257 1.36 5.56 14.06
CA VAL A 257 2.54 6.01 14.82
C VAL A 257 2.62 7.52 14.71
N LEU A 258 2.21 8.23 15.77
CA LEU A 258 2.27 9.69 15.82
C LEU A 258 3.71 10.13 16.08
N ARG A 259 4.20 11.07 15.25
CA ARG A 259 5.54 11.64 15.34
C ARG A 259 5.50 13.18 15.21
N GLU A 260 6.64 13.82 15.23
CA GLU A 260 6.77 15.29 15.27
C GLU A 260 6.15 16.01 14.07
N SER A 261 6.13 15.40 12.89
CA SER A 261 5.62 16.03 11.66
C SER A 261 4.16 16.47 11.71
N THR A 262 3.41 16.06 12.73
CA THR A 262 1.99 16.41 12.93
C THR A 262 1.71 16.99 14.34
N GLN A 263 2.73 17.36 15.06
CA GLN A 263 2.61 18.00 16.40
C GLN A 263 2.44 19.51 16.31
#